data_48f420626faf6273aeadecae17e15761
#
_entry.id   48f420626faf6273aeadecae17e15761
#
_cell.length_a   1.000
_cell.length_b   1.000
_cell.length_c   1.000
_cell.angle_alpha   90.00
_cell.angle_beta   90.00
_cell.angle_gamma   90.00
#
_symmetry.space_group_name_H-M   'P 1'
#
loop_
_entity.id
_entity.type
_entity.pdbx_description
1 polymer ?
#
loop_
_entity_poly.entity_id
_entity_poly.type
_entity_poly.pdbx_seq_one_letter_code
_entity_poly.pdbx_strand_id
1 'polypeptide(L)'
;FSVMWQIEHNGPWEWGVGEDDPGLHISAFGPEYQNHGWFTNLGEGNDFESVPVSFAIAAGDWQQAVAEMTLQRRALRVAKARELGRAEQFKRTQGLVVYNDYMNTLFGDPRIEKELPLIEGAASVGADIFCIDAGWYDSTDGGWWDMVGEWQASTNRFGDAGLRGLAENIRAHGMGLGLWLEPEVI
;
A
#
# COMPACT_ATOMS: atom_id res chain seq x y z
N PHE A 1 -4.67 -2.93 -31.86
CA PHE A 1 -3.84 -3.25 -30.70
C PHE A 1 -4.01 -2.19 -29.61
N SER A 2 -3.71 -2.58 -28.38
CA SER A 2 -3.76 -1.69 -27.21
C SER A 2 -2.37 -1.60 -26.58
N VAL A 3 -2.05 -0.42 -26.06
CA VAL A 3 -0.80 -0.16 -25.35
C VAL A 3 -1.13 0.32 -23.95
N MET A 4 -0.44 -0.21 -22.96
CA MET A 4 -0.48 0.25 -21.58
C MET A 4 0.94 0.48 -21.09
N TRP A 5 1.18 1.50 -20.29
CA TRP A 5 2.49 1.76 -19.70
C TRP A 5 2.38 2.06 -18.21
N GLN A 6 3.49 1.89 -17.51
CA GLN A 6 3.64 2.18 -16.11
C GLN A 6 5.04 2.74 -15.85
N ILE A 7 5.12 3.86 -15.15
CA ILE A 7 6.37 4.43 -14.67
C ILE A 7 6.66 3.80 -13.30
N GLU A 8 7.80 3.13 -13.16
CA GLU A 8 8.19 2.35 -11.98
C GLU A 8 8.82 3.25 -10.90
N HIS A 9 8.11 4.32 -10.51
CA HIS A 9 8.62 5.34 -9.60
C HIS A 9 7.53 5.82 -8.63
N ASN A 10 7.85 5.95 -7.35
CA ASN A 10 6.95 6.45 -6.31
C ASN A 10 7.05 7.96 -6.08
N GLY A 11 8.08 8.60 -6.63
CA GLY A 11 8.25 10.06 -6.61
C GLY A 11 7.58 10.72 -7.82
N PRO A 12 7.92 11.98 -8.10
CA PRO A 12 7.38 12.71 -9.25
C PRO A 12 7.72 12.03 -10.58
N TRP A 13 6.78 12.04 -11.49
CA TRP A 13 6.92 11.49 -12.84
C TRP A 13 6.04 12.27 -13.83
N GLU A 14 6.36 12.12 -15.11
CA GLU A 14 5.64 12.77 -16.21
C GLU A 14 5.36 11.78 -17.33
N TRP A 15 4.22 11.92 -17.99
CA TRP A 15 3.93 11.21 -19.22
C TRP A 15 3.15 12.12 -20.19
N GLY A 16 3.26 11.81 -21.45
CA GLY A 16 2.53 12.51 -22.50
C GLY A 16 2.22 11.59 -23.67
N VAL A 17 1.18 11.95 -24.38
CA VAL A 17 0.86 11.39 -25.70
C VAL A 17 0.75 12.55 -26.67
N GLY A 18 1.48 12.49 -27.75
CA GLY A 18 1.49 13.51 -28.78
C GLY A 18 1.40 12.93 -30.17
N GLU A 19 1.13 13.80 -31.13
CA GLU A 19 1.13 13.50 -32.56
C GLU A 19 2.03 14.50 -33.26
N ASP A 20 2.98 14.00 -34.02
CA ASP A 20 3.85 14.74 -34.90
C ASP A 20 4.15 13.92 -36.14
N ASP A 21 4.81 14.53 -37.13
CA ASP A 21 5.28 13.76 -38.29
C ASP A 21 6.55 13.00 -37.92
N PRO A 22 6.54 11.63 -37.88
CA PRO A 22 5.67 10.75 -38.67
C PRO A 22 4.50 10.06 -37.93
N GLY A 23 4.08 10.45 -36.74
CA GLY A 23 2.93 9.81 -36.11
C GLY A 23 2.77 10.03 -34.60
N LEU A 24 2.09 9.10 -33.93
CA LEU A 24 1.86 9.13 -32.50
C LEU A 24 3.12 8.74 -31.72
N HIS A 25 3.40 9.49 -30.66
CA HIS A 25 4.44 9.14 -29.70
C HIS A 25 3.92 9.11 -28.27
N ILE A 26 4.54 8.32 -27.41
CA ILE A 26 4.34 8.27 -25.98
C ILE A 26 5.66 8.65 -25.32
N SER A 27 5.62 9.62 -24.42
CA SER A 27 6.72 9.93 -23.51
C SER A 27 6.36 9.48 -22.10
N ALA A 28 7.30 8.89 -21.37
CA ALA A 28 7.12 8.48 -19.99
C ALA A 28 8.48 8.50 -19.29
N PHE A 29 8.61 9.27 -18.23
CA PHE A 29 9.89 9.47 -17.54
C PHE A 29 9.67 9.88 -16.07
N GLY A 30 10.74 9.89 -15.27
CA GLY A 30 10.76 10.34 -13.88
C GLY A 30 10.65 11.86 -13.75
N PRO A 31 11.14 12.43 -12.64
CA PRO A 31 11.08 13.86 -12.41
C PRO A 31 11.88 14.61 -13.48
N GLU A 32 11.39 15.80 -13.84
CA GLU A 32 12.04 16.70 -14.78
C GLU A 32 12.01 18.15 -14.24
N TYR A 33 12.69 19.06 -14.92
CA TYR A 33 12.87 20.41 -14.40
C TYR A 33 11.59 21.26 -14.44
N GLN A 34 10.84 21.19 -15.52
CA GLN A 34 9.74 22.13 -15.79
C GLN A 34 8.60 22.00 -14.78
N ASN A 35 8.18 20.77 -14.47
CA ASN A 35 7.05 20.51 -13.58
C ASN A 35 7.49 20.17 -12.14
N HIS A 36 8.73 19.72 -11.96
CA HIS A 36 9.20 19.19 -10.67
C HIS A 36 10.40 19.93 -10.09
N GLY A 37 10.96 20.91 -10.84
CA GLY A 37 12.19 21.61 -10.43
C GLY A 37 13.40 20.70 -10.27
N TRP A 38 13.36 19.49 -10.85
CA TRP A 38 14.38 18.49 -10.68
C TRP A 38 15.45 18.57 -11.76
N PHE A 39 16.70 18.48 -11.38
CA PHE A 39 17.84 18.35 -12.28
C PHE A 39 18.98 17.59 -11.59
N THR A 40 19.90 17.04 -12.38
CA THR A 40 21.14 16.47 -11.90
C THR A 40 22.31 16.93 -12.75
N ASN A 41 23.47 17.10 -12.12
CA ASN A 41 24.71 17.42 -12.80
C ASN A 41 25.49 16.13 -13.04
N LEU A 42 25.74 15.80 -14.29
CA LEU A 42 26.62 14.69 -14.65
C LEU A 42 28.05 15.20 -14.76
N GLY A 43 28.91 14.79 -13.83
CA GLY A 43 30.35 14.97 -13.93
C GLY A 43 30.97 13.97 -14.91
N GLU A 44 32.21 14.23 -15.33
CA GLU A 44 32.96 13.32 -16.18
C GLU A 44 33.11 11.93 -15.53
N GLY A 45 32.70 10.88 -16.26
CA GLY A 45 32.72 9.48 -15.78
C GLY A 45 31.54 9.06 -14.91
N ASN A 46 30.54 9.91 -14.73
CA ASN A 46 29.30 9.56 -14.01
C ASN A 46 28.22 9.18 -15.03
N ASP A 47 27.48 8.12 -14.71
CA ASP A 47 26.30 7.69 -15.45
C ASP A 47 25.02 8.17 -14.76
N PHE A 48 23.97 8.34 -15.53
CA PHE A 48 22.62 8.58 -15.02
C PHE A 48 21.72 7.45 -15.48
N GLU A 49 21.07 6.80 -14.53
CA GLU A 49 20.03 5.81 -14.78
C GLU A 49 18.66 6.46 -14.55
N SER A 50 17.84 6.48 -15.61
CA SER A 50 16.46 6.97 -15.50
C SER A 50 15.57 5.99 -14.76
N VAL A 51 14.40 6.46 -14.31
CA VAL A 51 13.40 5.57 -13.74
C VAL A 51 12.95 4.54 -14.78
N PRO A 52 12.76 3.26 -14.42
CA PRO A 52 12.28 2.26 -15.33
C PRO A 52 10.84 2.56 -15.79
N VAL A 53 10.54 2.23 -17.03
CA VAL A 53 9.19 2.30 -17.59
C VAL A 53 8.85 0.96 -18.22
N SER A 54 7.72 0.39 -17.82
CA SER A 54 7.20 -0.85 -18.41
C SER A 54 6.12 -0.54 -19.44
N PHE A 55 6.17 -1.25 -20.58
CA PHE A 55 5.14 -1.20 -21.61
C PHE A 55 4.53 -2.59 -21.79
N ALA A 56 3.21 -2.66 -21.93
CA ALA A 56 2.47 -3.82 -22.38
C ALA A 56 1.80 -3.51 -23.71
N ILE A 57 2.07 -4.32 -24.72
CA ILE A 57 1.51 -4.19 -26.07
C ILE A 57 0.72 -5.46 -26.36
N ALA A 58 -0.58 -5.34 -26.55
CA ALA A 58 -1.46 -6.48 -26.81
C ALA A 58 -2.14 -6.36 -28.17
N ALA A 59 -2.28 -7.48 -28.87
CA ALA A 59 -2.96 -7.56 -30.18
C ALA A 59 -4.50 -7.46 -30.07
N GLY A 60 -5.04 -7.24 -28.88
CA GLY A 60 -6.47 -7.13 -28.59
C GLY A 60 -6.89 -5.77 -28.06
N ASP A 61 -7.91 -5.79 -27.22
CA ASP A 61 -8.43 -4.63 -26.54
C ASP A 61 -7.61 -4.27 -25.27
N TRP A 62 -8.08 -3.29 -24.52
CA TRP A 62 -7.43 -2.84 -23.29
C TRP A 62 -7.36 -3.91 -22.20
N GLN A 63 -8.28 -4.88 -22.17
CA GLN A 63 -8.29 -5.95 -21.18
C GLN A 63 -7.06 -6.86 -21.34
N GLN A 64 -6.68 -7.17 -22.58
CA GLN A 64 -5.44 -7.88 -22.84
C GLN A 64 -4.20 -7.10 -22.42
N ALA A 65 -4.16 -5.79 -22.68
CA ALA A 65 -3.03 -4.95 -22.23
C ALA A 65 -2.93 -4.91 -20.70
N VAL A 66 -4.06 -4.84 -19.99
CA VAL A 66 -4.12 -4.93 -18.53
C VAL A 66 -3.63 -6.30 -18.03
N ALA A 67 -4.01 -7.40 -18.72
CA ALA A 67 -3.56 -8.75 -18.36
C ALA A 67 -2.02 -8.86 -18.49
N GLU A 68 -1.45 -8.41 -19.58
CA GLU A 68 0.01 -8.41 -19.79
C GLU A 68 0.75 -7.55 -18.77
N MET A 69 0.26 -6.34 -18.50
CA MET A 69 0.83 -5.47 -17.46
C MET A 69 0.72 -6.10 -16.06
N THR A 70 -0.36 -6.83 -15.79
CA THR A 70 -0.52 -7.56 -14.51
C THR A 70 0.53 -8.67 -14.37
N LEU A 71 0.83 -9.40 -15.44
CA LEU A 71 1.89 -10.41 -15.43
C LEU A 71 3.26 -9.78 -15.17
N GLN A 72 3.55 -8.65 -15.83
CA GLN A 72 4.77 -7.88 -15.59
C GLN A 72 4.90 -7.43 -14.14
N ARG A 73 3.87 -6.82 -13.56
CA ARG A 73 3.85 -6.39 -12.15
C ARG A 73 4.09 -7.55 -11.18
N ARG A 74 3.51 -8.71 -11.46
CA ARG A 74 3.74 -9.92 -10.64
C ARG A 74 5.18 -10.39 -10.74
N ALA A 75 5.75 -10.40 -11.96
CA ALA A 75 7.14 -10.78 -12.18
C ALA A 75 8.11 -9.84 -11.46
N LEU A 76 7.91 -8.52 -11.55
CA LEU A 76 8.72 -7.52 -10.86
C LEU A 76 8.70 -7.70 -9.34
N ARG A 77 7.51 -7.91 -8.74
CA ARG A 77 7.40 -8.15 -7.30
C ARG A 77 8.13 -9.41 -6.85
N VAL A 78 8.02 -10.49 -7.62
CA VAL A 78 8.76 -11.73 -7.34
C VAL A 78 10.27 -11.52 -7.46
N ALA A 79 10.72 -10.83 -8.51
CA ALA A 79 12.13 -10.53 -8.72
C ALA A 79 12.68 -9.67 -7.56
N LYS A 80 11.96 -8.62 -7.18
CA LYS A 80 12.35 -7.74 -6.07
C LYS A 80 12.38 -8.46 -4.72
N ALA A 81 11.41 -9.33 -4.47
CA ALA A 81 11.41 -10.15 -3.25
C ALA A 81 12.61 -11.09 -3.18
N ARG A 82 13.03 -11.66 -4.31
CA ARG A 82 14.25 -12.50 -4.39
C ARG A 82 15.52 -11.69 -4.16
N GLU A 83 15.64 -10.55 -4.82
CA GLU A 83 16.75 -9.60 -4.65
C GLU A 83 16.96 -9.21 -3.18
N LEU A 84 15.84 -8.94 -2.48
CA LEU A 84 15.84 -8.56 -1.06
C LEU A 84 15.98 -9.75 -0.10
N GLY A 85 16.11 -10.99 -0.58
CA GLY A 85 16.14 -12.19 0.26
C GLY A 85 14.81 -12.49 0.99
N ARG A 86 13.69 -11.95 0.51
CA ARG A 86 12.35 -12.05 1.14
C ARG A 86 11.37 -12.93 0.38
N ALA A 87 11.83 -13.81 -0.49
CA ALA A 87 10.97 -14.61 -1.36
C ALA A 87 9.96 -15.48 -0.58
N GLU A 88 10.36 -16.10 0.52
CA GLU A 88 9.46 -16.93 1.33
C GLU A 88 8.45 -16.09 2.13
N GLN A 89 8.86 -14.93 2.63
CA GLN A 89 7.94 -13.98 3.27
C GLN A 89 6.90 -13.50 2.25
N PHE A 90 7.34 -13.13 1.06
CA PHE A 90 6.47 -12.67 -0.03
C PHE A 90 5.41 -13.73 -0.38
N LYS A 91 5.79 -15.00 -0.50
CA LYS A 91 4.83 -16.09 -0.75
C LYS A 91 3.76 -16.19 0.33
N ARG A 92 4.15 -16.08 1.62
CA ARG A 92 3.22 -16.16 2.74
C ARG A 92 2.24 -14.99 2.80
N THR A 93 2.60 -13.84 2.24
CA THR A 93 1.75 -12.64 2.23
C THR A 93 0.84 -12.55 1.00
N GLN A 94 0.85 -13.54 0.12
CA GLN A 94 -0.04 -13.56 -1.03
C GLN A 94 -1.41 -14.16 -0.66
N GLY A 95 -2.47 -13.40 -0.94
CA GLY A 95 -3.83 -13.87 -0.73
C GLY A 95 -4.31 -13.87 0.72
N LEU A 96 -3.69 -13.07 1.60
CA LEU A 96 -4.14 -12.92 2.99
C LEU A 96 -5.57 -12.37 3.05
N VAL A 97 -6.35 -12.94 3.94
CA VAL A 97 -7.68 -12.46 4.31
C VAL A 97 -7.52 -11.49 5.48
N VAL A 98 -7.89 -10.23 5.23
CA VAL A 98 -7.83 -9.17 6.23
C VAL A 98 -9.23 -8.86 6.72
N TYR A 99 -9.47 -9.00 8.03
CA TYR A 99 -10.63 -8.42 8.69
C TYR A 99 -10.29 -6.99 9.09
N ASN A 100 -11.17 -6.04 8.77
CA ASN A 100 -11.05 -4.63 9.16
C ASN A 100 -12.28 -4.24 9.99
N ASP A 101 -12.06 -3.59 11.13
CA ASP A 101 -13.08 -3.29 12.12
C ASP A 101 -13.88 -2.00 11.87
N TYR A 102 -13.56 -1.23 10.81
CA TYR A 102 -14.20 0.08 10.60
C TYR A 102 -15.57 -0.03 9.96
N MET A 103 -15.61 -0.41 8.67
CA MET A 103 -16.86 -0.41 7.90
C MET A 103 -17.81 -1.50 8.38
N ASN A 104 -19.07 -1.12 8.61
CA ASN A 104 -20.14 -1.99 9.10
C ASN A 104 -19.97 -2.54 10.53
N THR A 105 -18.94 -2.07 11.27
CA THR A 105 -18.67 -2.49 12.65
C THR A 105 -18.48 -1.28 13.59
N LEU A 106 -17.26 -0.79 13.80
CA LEU A 106 -16.94 0.14 14.86
C LEU A 106 -16.89 1.62 14.46
N PHE A 107 -16.71 1.92 13.17
CA PHE A 107 -16.68 3.29 12.62
C PHE A 107 -15.69 4.23 13.34
N GLY A 108 -14.53 3.71 13.77
CA GLY A 108 -13.50 4.47 14.44
C GLY A 108 -13.65 4.57 15.96
N ASP A 109 -14.42 3.68 16.59
CA ASP A 109 -14.50 3.55 18.04
C ASP A 109 -14.03 2.16 18.52
N PRO A 110 -12.75 1.79 18.29
CA PRO A 110 -12.17 0.52 18.72
C PRO A 110 -11.95 0.54 20.23
N ARG A 111 -12.75 -0.23 20.96
CA ARG A 111 -12.66 -0.41 22.41
C ARG A 111 -12.50 -1.89 22.73
N ILE A 112 -11.75 -2.21 23.77
CA ILE A 112 -11.43 -3.60 24.13
C ILE A 112 -12.68 -4.50 24.19
N GLU A 113 -13.76 -4.02 24.77
CA GLU A 113 -15.00 -4.79 24.93
C GLU A 113 -15.73 -5.04 23.60
N LYS A 114 -15.46 -4.21 22.58
CA LYS A 114 -15.99 -4.37 21.22
C LYS A 114 -15.07 -5.22 20.35
N GLU A 115 -13.77 -5.08 20.54
CA GLU A 115 -12.76 -5.77 19.75
C GLU A 115 -12.70 -7.29 20.04
N LEU A 116 -12.76 -7.68 21.32
CA LEU A 116 -12.62 -9.09 21.68
C LEU A 116 -13.60 -10.03 20.94
N PRO A 117 -14.91 -9.75 20.88
CA PRO A 117 -15.82 -10.61 20.13
C PRO A 117 -15.60 -10.55 18.62
N LEU A 118 -15.09 -9.43 18.07
CA LEU A 118 -14.75 -9.32 16.65
C LEU A 118 -13.50 -10.15 16.30
N ILE A 119 -12.51 -10.18 17.19
CA ILE A 119 -11.31 -11.03 17.04
C ILE A 119 -11.68 -12.50 16.99
N GLU A 120 -12.54 -12.97 17.92
CA GLU A 120 -13.05 -14.35 17.92
C GLU A 120 -13.82 -14.65 16.61
N GLY A 121 -14.69 -13.75 16.19
CA GLY A 121 -15.45 -13.86 14.95
C GLY A 121 -14.54 -13.93 13.71
N ALA A 122 -13.57 -13.04 13.60
CA ALA A 122 -12.62 -13.00 12.49
C ALA A 122 -11.77 -14.28 12.41
N ALA A 123 -11.29 -14.76 13.56
CA ALA A 123 -10.54 -16.02 13.64
C ALA A 123 -11.40 -17.22 13.20
N SER A 124 -12.69 -17.25 13.60
CA SER A 124 -13.60 -18.35 13.27
C SER A 124 -13.87 -18.52 11.78
N VAL A 125 -13.77 -17.42 11.00
CA VAL A 125 -13.93 -17.42 9.54
C VAL A 125 -12.60 -17.51 8.79
N GLY A 126 -11.48 -17.66 9.51
CA GLY A 126 -10.16 -17.88 8.91
C GLY A 126 -9.47 -16.61 8.42
N ALA A 127 -9.69 -15.48 9.06
CA ALA A 127 -8.90 -14.28 8.78
C ALA A 127 -7.42 -14.49 9.16
N ASP A 128 -6.53 -14.00 8.33
CA ASP A 128 -5.07 -14.04 8.56
C ASP A 128 -4.58 -12.82 9.32
N ILE A 129 -5.25 -11.69 9.15
CA ILE A 129 -4.92 -10.41 9.78
C ILE A 129 -6.19 -9.78 10.34
N PHE A 130 -6.10 -9.32 11.58
CA PHE A 130 -7.07 -8.43 12.18
C PHE A 130 -6.54 -7.00 12.14
N CYS A 131 -7.21 -6.13 11.39
CA CYS A 131 -6.82 -4.74 11.21
C CYS A 131 -7.71 -3.84 12.07
N ILE A 132 -7.08 -3.17 13.04
CA ILE A 132 -7.71 -2.08 13.78
C ILE A 132 -7.57 -0.83 12.94
N ASP A 133 -8.69 -0.28 12.51
CA ASP A 133 -8.77 0.89 11.66
C ASP A 133 -8.64 2.19 12.48
N ALA A 134 -9.18 3.31 11.99
CA ALA A 134 -9.11 4.60 12.65
C ALA A 134 -9.59 4.53 14.11
N GLY A 135 -8.97 5.35 14.99
CA GLY A 135 -9.35 5.48 16.39
C GLY A 135 -8.47 4.74 17.38
N TRP A 136 -7.58 3.82 16.94
CA TRP A 136 -6.67 3.13 17.86
C TRP A 136 -5.70 4.08 18.59
N TYR A 137 -5.50 5.27 18.07
CA TYR A 137 -4.65 6.36 18.59
C TYR A 137 -5.43 7.41 19.37
N ASP A 138 -6.78 7.43 19.26
CA ASP A 138 -7.61 8.43 19.92
C ASP A 138 -7.77 8.14 21.41
N SER A 139 -7.32 9.08 22.23
CA SER A 139 -7.45 9.05 23.69
C SER A 139 -8.56 9.97 24.22
N THR A 140 -9.35 10.55 23.33
CA THR A 140 -10.48 11.42 23.64
C THR A 140 -11.82 10.73 23.34
N ASP A 141 -12.92 11.33 23.78
CA ASP A 141 -14.27 10.92 23.38
C ASP A 141 -14.82 11.75 22.20
N GLY A 142 -13.99 12.62 21.62
CA GLY A 142 -14.34 13.50 20.50
C GLY A 142 -14.41 12.83 19.14
N GLY A 143 -13.88 11.63 19.04
CA GLY A 143 -13.80 10.87 17.79
C GLY A 143 -12.41 10.87 17.17
N TRP A 144 -12.16 9.88 16.36
CA TRP A 144 -10.83 9.58 15.83
C TRP A 144 -10.22 10.69 14.95
N TRP A 145 -11.08 11.51 14.31
CA TRP A 145 -10.62 12.51 13.34
C TRP A 145 -9.80 13.64 13.99
N ASP A 146 -10.15 14.05 15.21
CA ASP A 146 -9.45 15.14 15.89
C ASP A 146 -8.02 14.78 16.33
N MET A 147 -7.72 13.48 16.39
CA MET A 147 -6.43 12.95 16.85
C MET A 147 -5.62 12.30 15.71
N VAL A 148 -6.13 12.33 14.47
CA VAL A 148 -5.38 11.79 13.33
C VAL A 148 -4.05 12.53 13.17
N GLY A 149 -2.96 11.76 12.97
CA GLY A 149 -1.59 12.31 12.90
C GLY A 149 -0.76 12.08 14.16
N GLU A 150 -1.36 11.90 15.33
CA GLU A 150 -0.62 11.62 16.58
C GLU A 150 0.06 10.24 16.60
N TRP A 151 -0.57 9.24 16.02
CA TRP A 151 -0.08 7.84 15.85
C TRP A 151 0.49 7.20 17.11
N GLN A 152 -0.06 7.56 18.26
CA GLN A 152 0.25 6.97 19.56
C GLN A 152 -0.93 6.13 20.03
N ALA A 153 -0.63 4.93 20.56
CA ALA A 153 -1.70 4.05 21.03
C ALA A 153 -2.53 4.73 22.12
N SER A 154 -3.85 4.64 22.00
CA SER A 154 -4.79 5.14 22.99
C SER A 154 -4.48 4.59 24.38
N THR A 155 -4.56 5.45 25.39
CA THR A 155 -4.32 5.10 26.80
C THR A 155 -5.58 4.60 27.52
N ASN A 156 -6.77 4.75 26.92
CA ASN A 156 -8.04 4.46 27.58
C ASN A 156 -8.96 3.49 26.83
N ARG A 157 -8.64 3.13 25.57
CA ARG A 157 -9.52 2.27 24.75
C ARG A 157 -9.30 0.77 24.94
N PHE A 158 -8.09 0.35 25.32
CA PHE A 158 -7.67 -1.05 25.28
C PHE A 158 -7.43 -1.67 26.67
N GLY A 159 -7.98 -1.07 27.73
CA GLY A 159 -7.81 -1.53 29.09
C GLY A 159 -6.37 -1.40 29.61
N ASP A 160 -6.08 -2.00 30.76
CA ASP A 160 -4.78 -1.88 31.45
C ASP A 160 -3.58 -2.41 30.66
N ALA A 161 -3.79 -3.45 29.83
CA ALA A 161 -2.74 -4.02 28.98
C ALA A 161 -2.50 -3.20 27.70
N GLY A 162 -3.35 -2.21 27.40
CA GLY A 162 -3.26 -1.32 26.26
C GLY A 162 -3.32 -2.05 24.91
N LEU A 163 -2.93 -1.36 23.85
CA LEU A 163 -2.87 -1.93 22.50
C LEU A 163 -1.96 -3.18 22.42
N ARG A 164 -0.95 -3.26 23.28
CA ARG A 164 -0.07 -4.45 23.35
C ARG A 164 -0.85 -5.70 23.74
N GLY A 165 -1.67 -5.63 24.79
CA GLY A 165 -2.49 -6.76 25.22
C GLY A 165 -3.49 -7.19 24.15
N LEU A 166 -4.09 -6.23 23.42
CA LEU A 166 -4.96 -6.55 22.30
C LEU A 166 -4.20 -7.24 21.16
N ALA A 167 -2.98 -6.76 20.84
CA ALA A 167 -2.12 -7.40 19.85
C ALA A 167 -1.72 -8.84 20.22
N GLU A 168 -1.47 -9.10 21.51
CA GLU A 168 -1.19 -10.45 22.02
C GLU A 168 -2.42 -11.35 21.90
N ASN A 169 -3.62 -10.83 22.16
CA ASN A 169 -4.87 -11.54 21.97
C ASN A 169 -5.11 -11.92 20.50
N ILE A 170 -4.93 -10.97 19.57
CA ILE A 170 -5.02 -11.22 18.12
C ILE A 170 -4.07 -12.35 17.70
N ARG A 171 -2.81 -12.30 18.15
CA ARG A 171 -1.80 -13.33 17.86
C ARG A 171 -2.14 -14.69 18.48
N ALA A 172 -2.72 -14.71 19.67
CA ALA A 172 -3.18 -15.95 20.31
C ALA A 172 -4.29 -16.64 19.50
N HIS A 173 -5.06 -15.89 18.71
CA HIS A 173 -6.05 -16.41 17.78
C HIS A 173 -5.46 -16.77 16.40
N GLY A 174 -4.13 -16.72 16.24
CA GLY A 174 -3.43 -17.11 15.02
C GLY A 174 -3.36 -16.02 13.93
N MET A 175 -3.84 -14.83 14.22
CA MET A 175 -3.86 -13.71 13.26
C MET A 175 -2.69 -12.75 13.47
N GLY A 176 -2.33 -12.01 12.39
CA GLY A 176 -1.46 -10.85 12.47
C GLY A 176 -2.23 -9.58 12.86
N LEU A 177 -1.55 -8.63 13.53
CA LEU A 177 -2.09 -7.30 13.78
C LEU A 177 -1.87 -6.41 12.55
N GLY A 178 -2.92 -5.79 12.05
CA GLY A 178 -2.90 -4.62 11.16
C GLY A 178 -3.28 -3.35 11.91
N LEU A 179 -2.72 -2.22 11.52
CA LEU A 179 -3.12 -0.90 11.98
C LEU A 179 -3.34 0.01 10.77
N TRP A 180 -4.44 0.73 10.77
CA TRP A 180 -4.67 1.77 9.78
C TRP A 180 -3.79 2.99 10.08
N LEU A 181 -3.18 3.53 9.04
CA LEU A 181 -2.37 4.74 9.10
C LEU A 181 -2.60 5.60 7.87
N GLU A 182 -2.66 6.90 8.07
CA GLU A 182 -2.74 7.92 7.03
C GLU A 182 -1.47 8.79 7.11
N PRO A 183 -0.35 8.32 6.54
CA PRO A 183 0.98 8.92 6.76
C PRO A 183 1.14 10.33 6.19
N GLU A 184 0.24 10.78 5.32
CA GLU A 184 0.18 12.14 4.81
C GLU A 184 -0.35 13.15 5.85
N VAL A 185 -0.94 12.68 6.95
CA VAL A 185 -1.40 13.51 8.07
C VAL A 185 -0.43 13.40 9.22
N ILE A 186 0.20 14.52 9.57
CA ILE A 186 1.15 14.71 10.68
C ILE A 186 0.91 16.04 11.39
#